data_9cf4eab04032c660dac6b023add377c4
#
_entry.id   9cf4eab04032c660dac6b023add377c4
#
_cell.length_a   1.000
_cell.length_b   1.000
_cell.length_c   1.000
_cell.angle_alpha   90.00
_cell.angle_beta   90.00
_cell.angle_gamma   90.00
#
_symmetry.space_group_name_H-M   'P 1'
#
loop_
_entity.id
_entity.type
_entity.pdbx_description
1 polymer ?
#
loop_
_entity_poly.entity_id
_entity_poly.type
_entity_poly.pdbx_seq_one_letter_code
_entity_poly.pdbx_strand_id
1 'polypeptide(L)'
;MVVQSGLDYMRSRTVVDCDTMDEEVARTLGPFQDSTSNQAIAFGELSKPARGELIAASLVDAKALHPKYSSIPTEELAVEIAMVRMAVGMAKHVRGLVHVQTNPYYSYSTEKTVVNALRIVQLFQHVQPGFDVARISIKIPSTWEGIMACRTLELAGVRTLATTLFTMVQAVLAAEVGCTYIAPYVNELKVHFDAGFEDKEKLLPLCAAIQKYYQSINSPTKVLPASLTSVEEIFFLAGVDHLTIAPALLEQLTQPYAGNVQSLFDLAPALPIPAKGVSFINDPGNFQITFARDQGGASQRKLTEAVNIFCDCQDKLELLMKTAA
;
A
#
# COMPACT_ATOMS: atom_id res chain seq x y z
N MET A 1 -24.84 2.50 29.04
CA MET A 1 -23.81 3.04 28.16
C MET A 1 -23.62 2.05 27.02
N VAL A 2 -23.72 2.50 25.77
CA VAL A 2 -23.41 1.64 24.62
C VAL A 2 -21.91 1.39 24.69
N VAL A 3 -21.51 0.12 24.76
CA VAL A 3 -20.09 -0.27 24.73
C VAL A 3 -19.61 -0.02 23.32
N GLN A 4 -18.63 0.85 23.15
CA GLN A 4 -18.04 1.20 21.85
C GLN A 4 -17.23 0.01 21.33
N SER A 5 -17.40 -0.35 20.04
CA SER A 5 -16.54 -1.36 19.39
C SER A 5 -15.12 -0.83 19.20
N GLY A 6 -14.14 -1.72 19.03
CA GLY A 6 -12.77 -1.33 18.67
C GLY A 6 -12.73 -0.55 17.37
N LEU A 7 -13.56 -0.92 16.39
CA LEU A 7 -13.65 -0.23 15.10
C LEU A 7 -14.20 1.20 15.23
N ASP A 8 -15.23 1.40 16.06
CA ASP A 8 -15.76 2.74 16.33
C ASP A 8 -14.75 3.61 17.07
N TYR A 9 -14.02 3.02 18.04
CA TYR A 9 -12.92 3.71 18.70
C TYR A 9 -11.88 4.18 17.70
N MET A 10 -11.41 3.29 16.82
CA MET A 10 -10.44 3.66 15.78
C MET A 10 -10.96 4.76 14.87
N ARG A 11 -12.19 4.65 14.38
CA ARG A 11 -12.82 5.67 13.51
C ARG A 11 -12.96 7.03 14.18
N SER A 12 -13.03 7.08 15.51
CA SER A 12 -13.06 8.35 16.25
C SER A 12 -11.71 9.07 16.30
N ARG A 13 -10.61 8.40 15.92
CA ARG A 13 -9.24 8.89 16.09
C ARG A 13 -8.39 8.86 14.83
N THR A 14 -8.72 8.00 13.89
CA THR A 14 -7.91 7.67 12.70
C THR A 14 -8.84 7.44 11.53
N VAL A 15 -8.42 7.82 10.34
CA VAL A 15 -9.11 7.42 9.11
C VAL A 15 -8.84 5.94 8.87
N VAL A 16 -9.90 5.13 8.84
CA VAL A 16 -9.79 3.69 8.66
C VAL A 16 -10.01 3.34 7.19
N ASP A 17 -9.03 2.63 6.64
CA ASP A 17 -9.02 2.09 5.28
C ASP A 17 -9.07 0.56 5.34
N CYS A 18 -9.51 -0.10 4.26
CA CYS A 18 -9.53 -1.56 4.18
C CYS A 18 -8.43 -2.08 3.26
N ASP A 19 -7.67 -3.08 3.74
CA ASP A 19 -6.60 -3.74 2.97
C ASP A 19 -7.15 -5.00 2.30
N THR A 20 -7.97 -4.82 1.26
CA THR A 20 -8.66 -5.91 0.56
C THR A 20 -9.15 -5.50 -0.82
N MET A 21 -9.40 -6.50 -1.68
CA MET A 21 -10.12 -6.38 -2.96
C MET A 21 -11.47 -7.13 -2.93
N ASP A 22 -11.94 -7.53 -1.75
CA ASP A 22 -13.25 -8.15 -1.54
C ASP A 22 -14.31 -7.07 -1.26
N GLU A 23 -15.20 -6.83 -2.24
CA GLU A 23 -16.27 -5.84 -2.15
C GLU A 23 -17.23 -6.12 -0.98
N GLU A 24 -17.44 -7.40 -0.63
CA GLU A 24 -18.32 -7.78 0.47
C GLU A 24 -17.80 -7.29 1.83
N VAL A 25 -16.50 -7.38 2.06
CA VAL A 25 -15.84 -6.83 3.26
C VAL A 25 -16.07 -5.32 3.35
N ALA A 26 -15.83 -4.60 2.24
CA ALA A 26 -16.02 -3.15 2.23
C ALA A 26 -17.49 -2.76 2.46
N ARG A 27 -18.43 -3.54 1.93
CA ARG A 27 -19.86 -3.32 2.09
C ARG A 27 -20.34 -3.58 3.52
N THR A 28 -19.84 -4.63 4.18
CA THR A 28 -20.35 -5.10 5.49
C THR A 28 -19.69 -4.45 6.67
N LEU A 29 -18.36 -4.18 6.58
CA LEU A 29 -17.57 -3.59 7.67
C LEU A 29 -17.31 -2.09 7.49
N GLY A 30 -17.74 -1.51 6.36
CA GLY A 30 -17.63 -0.06 6.12
C GLY A 30 -18.39 0.81 7.11
N PRO A 31 -18.33 2.14 6.97
CA PRO A 31 -17.68 2.86 5.86
C PRO A 31 -16.15 2.94 5.98
N PHE A 32 -15.46 2.85 4.84
CA PHE A 32 -14.02 3.09 4.73
C PHE A 32 -13.74 4.33 3.89
N GLN A 33 -12.59 4.96 4.12
CA GLN A 33 -12.14 6.08 3.30
C GLN A 33 -11.52 5.54 2.01
N ASP A 34 -10.46 4.74 2.11
CA ASP A 34 -9.71 4.19 0.99
C ASP A 34 -9.70 2.65 1.02
N SER A 35 -9.30 2.04 -0.10
CA SER A 35 -9.01 0.61 -0.20
C SER A 35 -7.60 0.42 -0.74
N THR A 36 -6.78 -0.34 -0.02
CA THR A 36 -5.42 -0.69 -0.45
C THR A 36 -5.36 -2.12 -0.98
N SER A 37 -4.43 -2.36 -1.89
CA SER A 37 -4.18 -3.67 -2.47
C SER A 37 -2.68 -3.90 -2.75
N ASN A 38 -2.36 -5.11 -3.14
CA ASN A 38 -1.05 -5.55 -3.61
C ASN A 38 -1.20 -6.89 -4.34
N GLN A 39 -0.10 -7.43 -4.89
CA GLN A 39 -0.13 -8.70 -5.62
C GLN A 39 -0.57 -9.89 -4.77
N ALA A 40 -0.26 -9.91 -3.47
CA ALA A 40 -0.67 -11.00 -2.59
C ALA A 40 -2.19 -11.00 -2.36
N ILE A 41 -2.76 -9.83 -2.09
CA ILE A 41 -4.22 -9.64 -1.95
C ILE A 41 -4.91 -9.99 -3.27
N ALA A 42 -4.38 -9.51 -4.40
CA ALA A 42 -4.92 -9.80 -5.72
C ALA A 42 -4.89 -11.31 -6.03
N PHE A 43 -3.80 -12.01 -5.71
CA PHE A 43 -3.69 -13.44 -5.90
C PHE A 43 -4.69 -14.21 -5.03
N GLY A 44 -4.79 -13.86 -3.75
CA GLY A 44 -5.76 -14.47 -2.84
C GLY A 44 -7.20 -14.30 -3.32
N GLU A 45 -7.53 -13.12 -3.84
CA GLU A 45 -8.87 -12.81 -4.34
C GLU A 45 -9.17 -13.51 -5.66
N LEU A 46 -8.26 -13.42 -6.65
CA LEU A 46 -8.44 -14.02 -7.98
C LEU A 46 -8.41 -15.55 -7.95
N SER A 47 -7.81 -16.16 -6.93
CA SER A 47 -7.82 -17.62 -6.74
C SER A 47 -9.18 -18.17 -6.29
N LYS A 48 -10.13 -17.31 -5.91
CA LYS A 48 -11.49 -17.73 -5.53
C LYS A 48 -12.26 -18.19 -6.77
N PRO A 49 -13.00 -19.33 -6.72
CA PRO A 49 -13.78 -19.84 -7.86
C PRO A 49 -14.77 -18.81 -8.43
N ALA A 50 -15.31 -17.93 -7.59
CA ALA A 50 -16.23 -16.87 -7.98
C ALA A 50 -15.61 -15.81 -8.92
N ARG A 51 -14.28 -15.78 -9.09
CA ARG A 51 -13.59 -14.80 -9.93
C ARG A 51 -13.32 -15.27 -11.39
N GLY A 52 -13.77 -16.46 -11.75
CA GLY A 52 -13.57 -17.03 -13.09
C GLY A 52 -14.04 -16.13 -14.23
N GLU A 53 -15.22 -15.53 -14.12
CA GLU A 53 -15.75 -14.59 -15.14
C GLU A 53 -14.91 -13.32 -15.24
N LEU A 54 -14.42 -12.78 -14.12
CA LEU A 54 -13.57 -11.61 -14.10
C LEU A 54 -12.23 -11.90 -14.77
N ILE A 55 -11.64 -13.08 -14.51
CA ILE A 55 -10.40 -13.54 -15.16
C ILE A 55 -10.62 -13.67 -16.66
N ALA A 56 -11.68 -14.37 -17.09
CA ALA A 56 -11.99 -14.56 -18.51
C ALA A 56 -12.17 -13.21 -19.24
N ALA A 57 -12.92 -12.27 -18.64
CA ALA A 57 -13.10 -10.93 -19.21
C ALA A 57 -11.77 -10.16 -19.30
N SER A 58 -10.89 -10.30 -18.29
CA SER A 58 -9.58 -9.63 -18.30
C SER A 58 -8.65 -10.19 -19.37
N LEU A 59 -8.70 -11.50 -19.62
CA LEU A 59 -7.96 -12.14 -20.71
C LEU A 59 -8.43 -11.71 -22.11
N VAL A 60 -9.75 -11.55 -22.28
CA VAL A 60 -10.31 -11.04 -23.55
C VAL A 60 -9.81 -9.62 -23.81
N ASP A 61 -9.89 -8.74 -22.82
CA ASP A 61 -9.39 -7.37 -22.96
C ASP A 61 -7.87 -7.32 -23.16
N ALA A 62 -7.12 -8.15 -22.45
CA ALA A 62 -5.66 -8.21 -22.60
C ALA A 62 -5.27 -8.60 -24.04
N LYS A 63 -5.91 -9.62 -24.61
CA LYS A 63 -5.68 -10.04 -26.02
C LYS A 63 -6.03 -8.90 -27.00
N ALA A 64 -7.12 -8.17 -26.75
CA ALA A 64 -7.53 -7.05 -27.60
C ALA A 64 -6.60 -5.83 -27.49
N LEU A 65 -6.07 -5.55 -26.29
CA LEU A 65 -5.19 -4.42 -26.03
C LEU A 65 -3.71 -4.70 -26.26
N HIS A 66 -3.30 -5.97 -26.33
CA HIS A 66 -1.90 -6.35 -26.51
C HIS A 66 -1.18 -5.68 -27.70
N PRO A 67 -1.80 -5.46 -28.88
CA PRO A 67 -1.15 -4.71 -29.94
C PRO A 67 -0.72 -3.28 -29.54
N LYS A 68 -1.44 -2.64 -28.61
CA LYS A 68 -1.07 -1.32 -28.06
C LYS A 68 0.03 -1.41 -27.01
N TYR A 69 0.12 -2.53 -26.29
CA TYR A 69 1.06 -2.77 -25.19
C TYR A 69 1.99 -3.96 -25.45
N SER A 70 2.47 -4.09 -26.69
CA SER A 70 3.26 -5.23 -27.15
C SER A 70 4.62 -5.41 -26.47
N SER A 71 5.04 -4.47 -25.63
CA SER A 71 6.29 -4.53 -24.87
C SER A 71 6.21 -5.40 -23.59
N ILE A 72 5.02 -5.87 -23.24
CA ILE A 72 4.80 -6.73 -22.06
C ILE A 72 4.02 -7.99 -22.47
N PRO A 73 4.16 -9.11 -21.72
CA PRO A 73 3.35 -10.32 -21.96
C PRO A 73 1.85 -10.06 -21.82
N THR A 74 1.05 -10.82 -22.54
CA THR A 74 -0.43 -10.76 -22.44
C THR A 74 -0.90 -11.12 -21.03
N GLU A 75 -0.24 -12.03 -20.36
CA GLU A 75 -0.53 -12.46 -19.00
C GLU A 75 -0.31 -11.33 -17.98
N GLU A 76 0.79 -10.58 -18.09
CA GLU A 76 1.04 -9.39 -17.26
C GLU A 76 -0.07 -8.35 -17.47
N LEU A 77 -0.42 -8.07 -18.72
CA LEU A 77 -1.51 -7.13 -19.04
C LEU A 77 -2.85 -7.61 -18.47
N ALA A 78 -3.13 -8.91 -18.52
CA ALA A 78 -4.35 -9.49 -17.96
C ALA A 78 -4.41 -9.36 -16.42
N VAL A 79 -3.28 -9.53 -15.73
CA VAL A 79 -3.16 -9.28 -14.29
C VAL A 79 -3.49 -7.83 -13.95
N GLU A 80 -2.90 -6.86 -14.67
CA GLU A 80 -3.17 -5.44 -14.47
C GLU A 80 -4.66 -5.12 -14.67
N ILE A 81 -5.26 -5.63 -15.75
CA ILE A 81 -6.70 -5.43 -16.04
C ILE A 81 -7.55 -6.04 -14.93
N ALA A 82 -7.23 -7.24 -14.44
CA ALA A 82 -7.97 -7.90 -13.37
C ALA A 82 -7.89 -7.11 -12.06
N MET A 83 -6.70 -6.61 -11.69
CA MET A 83 -6.53 -5.77 -10.52
C MET A 83 -7.32 -4.46 -10.64
N VAL A 84 -7.31 -3.84 -11.82
CA VAL A 84 -8.11 -2.62 -12.08
C VAL A 84 -9.61 -2.91 -12.00
N ARG A 85 -10.11 -4.05 -12.54
CA ARG A 85 -11.53 -4.45 -12.42
C ARG A 85 -11.95 -4.59 -10.95
N MET A 86 -11.12 -5.24 -10.13
CA MET A 86 -11.38 -5.35 -8.69
C MET A 86 -11.37 -3.99 -8.00
N ALA A 87 -10.40 -3.13 -8.34
CA ALA A 87 -10.32 -1.77 -7.78
C ALA A 87 -11.54 -0.91 -8.17
N VAL A 88 -12.04 -1.03 -9.39
CA VAL A 88 -13.30 -0.38 -9.84
C VAL A 88 -14.50 -0.90 -9.04
N GLY A 89 -14.55 -2.19 -8.72
CA GLY A 89 -15.55 -2.75 -7.82
C GLY A 89 -15.47 -2.12 -6.43
N MET A 90 -14.27 -2.11 -5.83
CA MET A 90 -14.02 -1.50 -4.51
C MET A 90 -14.39 -0.02 -4.46
N ALA A 91 -14.17 0.74 -5.54
CA ALA A 91 -14.49 2.16 -5.62
C ALA A 91 -15.96 2.51 -5.35
N LYS A 92 -16.87 1.55 -5.50
CA LYS A 92 -18.30 1.72 -5.18
C LYS A 92 -18.58 1.74 -3.68
N HIS A 93 -17.67 1.18 -2.88
CA HIS A 93 -17.86 0.93 -1.45
C HIS A 93 -16.95 1.78 -0.57
N VAL A 94 -15.96 2.49 -1.14
CA VAL A 94 -15.07 3.42 -0.42
C VAL A 94 -15.33 4.86 -0.88
N ARG A 95 -15.05 5.82 0.00
CA ARG A 95 -15.33 7.24 -0.25
C ARG A 95 -14.22 7.94 -1.00
N GLY A 96 -12.98 7.51 -0.81
CA GLY A 96 -11.77 8.14 -1.32
C GLY A 96 -11.10 7.35 -2.44
N LEU A 97 -9.87 6.94 -2.21
CA LEU A 97 -9.00 6.37 -3.23
C LEU A 97 -9.06 4.83 -3.26
N VAL A 98 -8.82 4.29 -4.43
CA VAL A 98 -8.44 2.89 -4.61
C VAL A 98 -6.96 2.82 -4.99
N HIS A 99 -6.20 2.03 -4.23
CA HIS A 99 -4.76 1.92 -4.40
C HIS A 99 -4.42 0.64 -5.14
N VAL A 100 -3.79 0.76 -6.32
CA VAL A 100 -3.34 -0.38 -7.14
C VAL A 100 -1.82 -0.36 -7.21
N GLN A 101 -1.20 -1.50 -6.88
CA GLN A 101 0.25 -1.62 -6.87
C GLN A 101 0.80 -1.91 -8.27
N THR A 102 1.92 -1.26 -8.62
CA THR A 102 2.69 -1.54 -9.83
C THR A 102 3.28 -2.95 -9.81
N ASN A 103 3.65 -3.48 -10.98
CA ASN A 103 4.37 -4.74 -11.07
C ASN A 103 5.68 -4.65 -10.27
N PRO A 104 5.90 -5.52 -9.26
CA PRO A 104 7.05 -5.44 -8.36
C PRO A 104 8.39 -5.65 -9.05
N TYR A 105 8.43 -6.32 -10.21
CA TYR A 105 9.62 -6.46 -11.03
C TYR A 105 10.17 -5.13 -11.54
N TYR A 106 9.40 -4.05 -11.49
CA TYR A 106 9.82 -2.71 -11.90
C TYR A 106 10.35 -1.86 -10.75
N SER A 107 10.35 -2.36 -9.51
CA SER A 107 10.68 -1.62 -8.29
C SER A 107 12.03 -0.91 -8.30
N TYR A 108 13.00 -1.41 -9.08
CA TYR A 108 14.34 -0.82 -9.25
C TYR A 108 14.53 -0.13 -10.60
N SER A 109 13.44 0.32 -11.24
CA SER A 109 13.48 1.12 -12.47
C SER A 109 12.43 2.22 -12.44
N THR A 110 12.86 3.45 -12.30
CA THR A 110 11.97 4.63 -12.32
C THR A 110 11.14 4.66 -13.60
N GLU A 111 11.78 4.48 -14.76
CA GLU A 111 11.11 4.55 -16.06
C GLU A 111 10.02 3.46 -16.21
N LYS A 112 10.38 2.20 -15.93
CA LYS A 112 9.41 1.10 -16.03
C LYS A 112 8.25 1.26 -15.06
N THR A 113 8.51 1.72 -13.84
CA THR A 113 7.49 1.99 -12.83
C THR A 113 6.53 3.09 -13.30
N VAL A 114 7.04 4.20 -13.86
CA VAL A 114 6.21 5.29 -14.39
C VAL A 114 5.35 4.81 -15.57
N VAL A 115 5.95 4.07 -16.52
CA VAL A 115 5.22 3.53 -17.68
C VAL A 115 4.12 2.58 -17.23
N ASN A 116 4.40 1.69 -16.27
CA ASN A 116 3.42 0.78 -15.69
C ASN A 116 2.29 1.53 -14.98
N ALA A 117 2.62 2.52 -14.14
CA ALA A 117 1.64 3.33 -13.43
C ALA A 117 0.69 4.07 -14.38
N LEU A 118 1.22 4.69 -15.43
CA LEU A 118 0.40 5.39 -16.44
C LEU A 118 -0.47 4.41 -17.25
N ARG A 119 0.04 3.19 -17.53
CA ARG A 119 -0.77 2.13 -18.14
C ARG A 119 -1.92 1.72 -17.23
N ILE A 120 -1.69 1.52 -15.92
CA ILE A 120 -2.76 1.21 -14.96
C ILE A 120 -3.83 2.32 -14.98
N VAL A 121 -3.45 3.59 -14.96
CA VAL A 121 -4.41 4.72 -15.06
C VAL A 121 -5.23 4.66 -16.37
N GLN A 122 -4.60 4.33 -17.50
CA GLN A 122 -5.32 4.15 -18.76
C GLN A 122 -6.27 2.95 -18.74
N LEU A 123 -5.90 1.87 -18.06
CA LEU A 123 -6.75 0.68 -17.91
C LEU A 123 -8.01 0.97 -17.09
N PHE A 124 -7.96 1.87 -16.10
CA PHE A 124 -9.18 2.33 -15.42
C PHE A 124 -10.19 2.95 -16.39
N GLN A 125 -9.73 3.79 -17.32
CA GLN A 125 -10.60 4.38 -18.34
C GLN A 125 -11.12 3.35 -19.35
N HIS A 126 -10.35 2.30 -19.62
CA HIS A 126 -10.79 1.20 -20.49
C HIS A 126 -11.84 0.33 -19.79
N VAL A 127 -11.61 -0.07 -18.54
CA VAL A 127 -12.52 -0.93 -17.77
C VAL A 127 -13.82 -0.19 -17.42
N GLN A 128 -13.73 1.06 -17.06
CA GLN A 128 -14.89 1.91 -16.75
C GLN A 128 -14.71 3.29 -17.39
N PRO A 129 -15.22 3.52 -18.60
CA PRO A 129 -15.18 4.83 -19.24
C PRO A 129 -15.79 5.91 -18.33
N GLY A 130 -15.05 7.01 -18.16
CA GLY A 130 -15.45 8.10 -17.27
C GLY A 130 -15.15 7.88 -15.78
N PHE A 131 -14.37 6.85 -15.43
CA PHE A 131 -13.89 6.70 -14.05
C PHE A 131 -13.10 7.95 -13.63
N ASP A 132 -13.39 8.47 -12.44
CA ASP A 132 -12.69 9.64 -11.91
C ASP A 132 -11.23 9.27 -11.56
N VAL A 133 -10.29 9.68 -12.40
CA VAL A 133 -8.86 9.43 -12.21
C VAL A 133 -8.31 10.04 -10.91
N ALA A 134 -8.98 11.07 -10.37
CA ALA A 134 -8.62 11.62 -9.07
C ALA A 134 -8.87 10.66 -7.91
N ARG A 135 -9.56 9.54 -8.14
CA ARG A 135 -9.78 8.45 -7.17
C ARG A 135 -8.76 7.31 -7.27
N ILE A 136 -7.77 7.43 -8.15
CA ILE A 136 -6.71 6.43 -8.30
C ILE A 136 -5.50 6.86 -7.48
N SER A 137 -4.92 5.92 -6.73
CA SER A 137 -3.59 6.04 -6.16
C SER A 137 -2.73 4.86 -6.60
N ILE A 138 -1.55 5.13 -7.11
CA ILE A 138 -0.61 4.09 -7.52
C ILE A 138 0.33 3.75 -6.36
N LYS A 139 0.29 2.49 -5.93
CA LYS A 139 1.12 1.97 -4.84
C LYS A 139 2.45 1.48 -5.41
N ILE A 140 3.56 1.97 -4.87
CA ILE A 140 4.92 1.79 -5.41
C ILE A 140 5.88 1.46 -4.27
N PRO A 141 6.68 0.37 -4.36
CA PRO A 141 7.71 0.08 -3.36
C PRO A 141 8.72 1.22 -3.19
N SER A 142 9.09 1.50 -1.93
CA SER A 142 9.92 2.66 -1.54
C SER A 142 11.42 2.42 -1.76
N THR A 143 11.80 1.90 -2.92
CA THR A 143 13.17 1.98 -3.43
C THR A 143 13.49 3.43 -3.80
N TRP A 144 14.76 3.77 -4.02
CA TRP A 144 15.10 5.08 -4.59
C TRP A 144 14.35 5.31 -5.90
N GLU A 145 14.42 4.34 -6.81
CA GLU A 145 13.80 4.38 -8.13
C GLU A 145 12.28 4.50 -8.05
N GLY A 146 11.67 3.77 -7.11
CA GLY A 146 10.23 3.83 -6.87
C GLY A 146 9.77 5.19 -6.35
N ILE A 147 10.50 5.79 -5.41
CA ILE A 147 10.18 7.13 -4.89
C ILE A 147 10.42 8.20 -5.99
N MET A 148 11.44 8.04 -6.85
CA MET A 148 11.63 8.92 -8.01
C MET A 148 10.51 8.75 -9.06
N ALA A 149 9.93 7.56 -9.20
CA ALA A 149 8.73 7.36 -9.99
C ALA A 149 7.52 8.08 -9.38
N CYS A 150 7.36 8.02 -8.04
CA CYS A 150 6.34 8.81 -7.35
C CYS A 150 6.47 10.31 -7.67
N ARG A 151 7.68 10.87 -7.65
CA ARG A 151 7.92 12.28 -8.03
C ARG A 151 7.36 12.62 -9.40
N THR A 152 7.66 11.79 -10.38
CA THR A 152 7.21 12.01 -11.77
C THR A 152 5.68 11.95 -11.86
N LEU A 153 5.06 10.98 -11.18
CA LEU A 153 3.63 10.76 -11.18
C LEU A 153 2.85 11.87 -10.46
N GLU A 154 3.32 12.28 -9.27
CA GLU A 154 2.70 13.38 -8.50
C GLU A 154 2.76 14.71 -9.28
N LEU A 155 3.89 15.01 -9.94
CA LEU A 155 4.01 16.17 -10.83
C LEU A 155 3.08 16.09 -12.04
N ALA A 156 2.70 14.90 -12.49
CA ALA A 156 1.73 14.66 -13.54
C ALA A 156 0.27 14.61 -13.04
N GLY A 157 0.04 14.83 -11.74
CA GLY A 157 -1.29 14.80 -11.12
C GLY A 157 -1.81 13.39 -10.81
N VAL A 158 -0.96 12.36 -10.85
CA VAL A 158 -1.29 10.99 -10.45
C VAL A 158 -0.84 10.77 -9.01
N ARG A 159 -1.79 10.50 -8.12
CA ARG A 159 -1.51 10.26 -6.69
C ARG A 159 -0.76 8.97 -6.48
N THR A 160 0.15 8.98 -5.49
CA THR A 160 0.99 7.84 -5.17
C THR A 160 0.96 7.47 -3.70
N LEU A 161 1.22 6.18 -3.43
CA LEU A 161 1.47 5.63 -2.09
C LEU A 161 2.82 4.93 -2.13
N ALA A 162 3.83 5.51 -1.50
CA ALA A 162 5.14 4.87 -1.35
C ALA A 162 5.06 3.79 -0.25
N THR A 163 5.09 2.51 -0.64
CA THR A 163 4.87 1.35 0.23
C THR A 163 6.17 0.60 0.57
N THR A 164 6.09 -0.41 1.44
CA THR A 164 7.26 -1.15 1.94
C THR A 164 8.32 -0.22 2.52
N LEU A 165 7.84 0.76 3.29
CA LEU A 165 8.68 1.76 3.92
C LEU A 165 9.08 1.27 5.32
N PHE A 166 10.38 1.24 5.62
CA PHE A 166 10.94 0.73 6.87
C PHE A 166 11.82 1.74 7.59
N THR A 167 12.07 2.92 7.01
CA THR A 167 13.02 3.88 7.58
C THR A 167 12.54 5.32 7.48
N MET A 168 13.07 6.16 8.37
CA MET A 168 12.89 7.61 8.30
C MET A 168 13.53 8.20 7.02
N VAL A 169 14.59 7.58 6.49
CA VAL A 169 15.26 8.03 5.24
C VAL A 169 14.31 7.97 4.06
N GLN A 170 13.58 6.84 3.92
CA GLN A 170 12.55 6.70 2.89
C GLN A 170 11.41 7.70 3.09
N ALA A 171 10.98 7.93 4.34
CA ALA A 171 9.92 8.87 4.65
C ALA A 171 10.32 10.33 4.32
N VAL A 172 11.56 10.74 4.62
CA VAL A 172 12.07 12.07 4.24
C VAL A 172 12.00 12.25 2.74
N LEU A 173 12.55 11.31 1.96
CA LEU A 173 12.54 11.40 0.50
C LEU A 173 11.12 11.39 -0.07
N ALA A 174 10.22 10.58 0.48
CA ALA A 174 8.81 10.53 0.05
C ALA A 174 8.10 11.88 0.26
N ALA A 175 8.38 12.58 1.36
CA ALA A 175 7.86 13.93 1.59
C ALA A 175 8.46 14.96 0.63
N GLU A 176 9.77 14.87 0.33
CA GLU A 176 10.45 15.78 -0.61
C GLU A 176 9.91 15.68 -2.03
N VAL A 177 9.51 14.47 -2.46
CA VAL A 177 8.91 14.27 -3.80
C VAL A 177 7.41 14.54 -3.84
N GLY A 178 6.78 14.77 -2.68
CA GLY A 178 5.37 15.10 -2.59
C GLY A 178 4.43 13.91 -2.71
N CYS A 179 4.85 12.70 -2.30
CA CYS A 179 3.94 11.54 -2.25
C CYS A 179 2.64 11.89 -1.52
N THR A 180 1.49 11.49 -2.07
CA THR A 180 0.20 11.68 -1.40
C THR A 180 0.16 10.87 -0.10
N TYR A 181 0.61 9.60 -0.14
CA TYR A 181 0.71 8.71 1.01
C TYR A 181 2.06 8.02 1.11
N ILE A 182 2.39 7.60 2.32
CA ILE A 182 3.38 6.56 2.58
C ILE A 182 2.77 5.42 3.38
N ALA A 183 3.22 4.18 3.15
CA ALA A 183 2.84 3.03 3.97
C ALA A 183 4.06 2.44 4.69
N PRO A 184 4.36 2.92 5.91
CA PRO A 184 5.29 2.22 6.79
C PRO A 184 4.76 0.84 7.12
N TYR A 185 5.60 -0.19 6.99
CA TYR A 185 5.25 -1.55 7.38
C TYR A 185 5.61 -1.76 8.84
N VAL A 186 4.59 -2.00 9.67
CA VAL A 186 4.78 -2.26 11.11
C VAL A 186 5.58 -3.53 11.34
N ASN A 187 5.25 -4.57 10.58
CA ASN A 187 5.96 -5.85 10.61
C ASN A 187 6.62 -6.14 9.25
N GLU A 188 7.69 -6.95 9.26
CA GLU A 188 8.23 -7.55 8.04
C GLU A 188 7.13 -8.31 7.29
N LEU A 189 7.08 -8.18 5.95
CA LEU A 189 5.98 -8.76 5.16
C LEU A 189 5.85 -10.28 5.34
N LYS A 190 6.95 -10.97 5.58
CA LYS A 190 6.97 -12.44 5.75
C LYS A 190 6.14 -12.96 6.92
N VAL A 191 5.77 -12.12 7.91
CA VAL A 191 4.85 -12.53 8.99
C VAL A 191 3.52 -13.08 8.47
N HIS A 192 3.14 -12.69 7.23
CA HIS A 192 1.92 -13.14 6.57
C HIS A 192 2.12 -14.38 5.69
N PHE A 193 3.36 -14.87 5.52
CA PHE A 193 3.71 -15.94 4.60
C PHE A 193 4.43 -17.11 5.28
N ASP A 194 5.26 -16.84 6.28
CA ASP A 194 6.04 -17.85 6.99
C ASP A 194 5.33 -18.23 8.28
N ALA A 195 4.74 -19.42 8.32
CA ALA A 195 4.02 -19.90 9.50
C ALA A 195 4.93 -19.93 10.75
N GLY A 196 4.49 -19.26 11.81
CA GLY A 196 5.24 -19.18 13.07
C GLY A 196 6.34 -18.13 13.11
N PHE A 197 6.55 -17.35 12.03
CA PHE A 197 7.46 -16.21 12.10
C PHE A 197 6.77 -15.02 12.80
N GLU A 198 7.48 -14.39 13.73
CA GLU A 198 7.07 -13.17 14.42
C GLU A 198 8.16 -12.11 14.25
N ASP A 199 7.77 -10.90 13.83
CA ASP A 199 8.69 -9.76 13.84
C ASP A 199 8.86 -9.24 15.28
N LYS A 200 10.08 -9.37 15.80
CA LYS A 200 10.43 -8.87 17.14
C LYS A 200 10.75 -7.38 17.18
N GLU A 201 10.98 -6.78 16.01
CA GLU A 201 11.38 -5.38 15.88
C GLU A 201 10.31 -4.59 15.11
N LYS A 202 9.10 -4.54 15.68
CA LYS A 202 7.95 -3.86 15.11
C LYS A 202 8.19 -2.35 15.02
N LEU A 203 7.84 -1.77 13.87
CA LEU A 203 8.11 -0.36 13.57
C LEU A 203 6.97 0.59 13.98
N LEU A 204 6.19 0.24 15.01
CA LEU A 204 5.15 1.11 15.57
C LEU A 204 5.70 2.51 15.96
N PRO A 205 6.85 2.63 16.66
CA PRO A 205 7.41 3.94 17.00
C PRO A 205 7.81 4.76 15.77
N LEU A 206 8.27 4.11 14.69
CA LEU A 206 8.62 4.77 13.44
C LEU A 206 7.41 5.48 12.82
N CYS A 207 6.23 4.87 12.84
CA CYS A 207 5.00 5.47 12.31
C CYS A 207 4.68 6.80 13.02
N ALA A 208 4.78 6.82 14.35
CA ALA A 208 4.55 8.03 15.14
C ALA A 208 5.65 9.10 14.91
N ALA A 209 6.91 8.68 14.79
CA ALA A 209 8.03 9.58 14.50
C ALA A 209 7.89 10.24 13.13
N ILE A 210 7.48 9.48 12.10
CA ILE A 210 7.27 10.01 10.75
C ILE A 210 6.15 11.05 10.74
N GLN A 211 4.99 10.75 11.35
CA GLN A 211 3.89 11.71 11.38
C GLN A 211 4.29 13.01 12.11
N LYS A 212 4.99 12.90 13.23
CA LYS A 212 5.55 14.05 13.93
C LYS A 212 6.53 14.85 13.08
N TYR A 213 7.40 14.16 12.33
CA TYR A 213 8.33 14.80 11.40
C TYR A 213 7.56 15.56 10.30
N TYR A 214 6.58 14.93 9.66
CA TYR A 214 5.76 15.56 8.62
C TYR A 214 5.02 16.80 9.13
N GLN A 215 4.45 16.72 10.32
CA GLN A 215 3.84 17.89 10.98
C GLN A 215 4.87 19.02 11.20
N SER A 216 6.10 18.68 11.61
CA SER A 216 7.15 19.68 11.90
C SER A 216 7.63 20.45 10.66
N ILE A 217 7.52 19.84 9.48
CA ILE A 217 7.90 20.42 8.19
C ILE A 217 6.70 20.88 7.35
N ASN A 218 5.47 20.76 7.89
CA ASN A 218 4.22 21.02 7.17
C ASN A 218 4.06 20.22 5.86
N SER A 219 4.51 18.97 5.84
CA SER A 219 4.31 18.09 4.70
C SER A 219 2.82 17.71 4.56
N PRO A 220 2.25 17.75 3.35
CA PRO A 220 0.89 17.27 3.09
C PRO A 220 0.79 15.74 3.03
N THR A 221 1.93 15.03 2.92
CA THR A 221 2.01 13.57 2.81
C THR A 221 1.39 12.91 4.03
N LYS A 222 0.51 11.92 3.81
CA LYS A 222 -0.19 11.19 4.88
C LYS A 222 0.50 9.89 5.23
N VAL A 223 0.49 9.56 6.52
CA VAL A 223 1.04 8.32 7.05
C VAL A 223 -0.06 7.27 7.15
N LEU A 224 0.10 6.18 6.40
CA LEU A 224 -0.87 5.08 6.27
C LEU A 224 -0.16 3.75 6.58
N PRO A 225 0.08 3.38 7.85
CA PRO A 225 0.73 2.13 8.23
C PRO A 225 -0.01 0.91 7.71
N ALA A 226 0.76 -0.15 7.45
CA ALA A 226 0.28 -1.44 6.96
C ALA A 226 1.06 -2.60 7.61
N SER A 227 0.74 -3.85 7.20
CA SER A 227 1.38 -5.07 7.70
C SER A 227 1.19 -5.24 9.22
N LEU A 228 -0.08 -5.24 9.64
CA LEU A 228 -0.50 -5.44 11.02
C LEU A 228 -0.81 -6.92 11.29
N THR A 229 -0.51 -7.38 12.50
CA THR A 229 -0.73 -8.78 12.92
C THR A 229 -1.71 -8.92 14.09
N SER A 230 -2.04 -7.83 14.78
CA SER A 230 -2.96 -7.87 15.92
C SER A 230 -3.78 -6.58 16.08
N VAL A 231 -4.92 -6.69 16.77
CA VAL A 231 -5.72 -5.51 17.16
C VAL A 231 -5.00 -4.60 18.15
N GLU A 232 -4.07 -5.13 18.92
CA GLU A 232 -3.25 -4.34 19.85
C GLU A 232 -2.35 -3.35 19.09
N GLU A 233 -1.70 -3.81 18.01
CA GLU A 233 -0.93 -2.93 17.11
C GLU A 233 -1.79 -1.80 16.53
N ILE A 234 -3.03 -2.13 16.17
CA ILE A 234 -4.00 -1.15 15.66
C ILE A 234 -4.29 -0.08 16.70
N PHE A 235 -4.55 -0.47 17.96
CA PHE A 235 -4.82 0.48 19.03
C PHE A 235 -3.61 1.34 19.39
N PHE A 236 -2.38 0.80 19.33
CA PHE A 236 -1.16 1.60 19.49
C PHE A 236 -1.05 2.72 18.44
N LEU A 237 -1.62 2.53 17.26
CA LEU A 237 -1.59 3.51 16.15
C LEU A 237 -2.81 4.45 16.12
N ALA A 238 -3.72 4.40 17.11
CA ALA A 238 -4.87 5.28 17.16
C ALA A 238 -4.46 6.77 17.26
N GLY A 239 -4.65 7.53 16.19
CA GLY A 239 -4.20 8.92 16.02
C GLY A 239 -3.26 9.12 14.82
N VAL A 240 -2.88 8.05 14.12
CA VAL A 240 -2.23 8.16 12.82
C VAL A 240 -3.19 8.73 11.76
N ASP A 241 -2.68 9.37 10.72
CA ASP A 241 -3.53 9.98 9.67
C ASP A 241 -4.51 8.97 9.07
N HIS A 242 -3.99 7.84 8.58
CA HIS A 242 -4.73 6.73 8.00
C HIS A 242 -4.21 5.40 8.53
N LEU A 243 -5.03 4.35 8.49
CA LEU A 243 -4.61 2.99 8.84
C LEU A 243 -5.35 1.99 7.97
N THR A 244 -4.62 1.22 7.16
CA THR A 244 -5.24 0.16 6.36
C THR A 244 -5.18 -1.18 7.10
N ILE A 245 -6.35 -1.84 7.20
CA ILE A 245 -6.57 -2.98 8.07
C ILE A 245 -7.10 -4.16 7.25
N ALA A 246 -6.48 -5.32 7.41
CA ALA A 246 -6.90 -6.56 6.76
C ALA A 246 -8.27 -7.07 7.30
N PRO A 247 -9.08 -7.79 6.50
CA PRO A 247 -10.42 -8.22 6.87
C PRO A 247 -10.53 -8.94 8.22
N ALA A 248 -9.62 -9.88 8.49
CA ALA A 248 -9.67 -10.65 9.73
C ALA A 248 -9.47 -9.78 10.99
N LEU A 249 -8.67 -8.71 10.89
CA LEU A 249 -8.48 -7.76 11.99
C LEU A 249 -9.66 -6.78 12.09
N LEU A 250 -10.25 -6.38 10.95
CA LEU A 250 -11.48 -5.58 10.94
C LEU A 250 -12.63 -6.30 11.64
N GLU A 251 -12.82 -7.61 11.39
CA GLU A 251 -13.81 -8.44 12.07
C GLU A 251 -13.56 -8.49 13.58
N GLN A 252 -12.31 -8.66 14.01
CA GLN A 252 -11.97 -8.65 15.45
C GLN A 252 -12.28 -7.28 16.09
N LEU A 253 -12.06 -6.18 15.38
CA LEU A 253 -12.37 -4.83 15.85
C LEU A 253 -13.87 -4.55 16.00
N THR A 254 -14.76 -5.38 15.46
CA THR A 254 -16.21 -5.24 15.74
C THR A 254 -16.58 -5.56 17.19
N GLN A 255 -15.68 -6.24 17.91
CA GLN A 255 -15.89 -6.57 19.32
C GLN A 255 -15.77 -5.34 20.23
N PRO A 256 -16.36 -5.39 21.45
CA PRO A 256 -16.26 -4.32 22.42
C PRO A 256 -14.81 -3.93 22.76
N TYR A 257 -14.52 -2.64 22.79
CA TYR A 257 -13.20 -2.12 23.16
C TYR A 257 -13.08 -1.98 24.69
N ALA A 258 -12.10 -2.67 25.27
CA ALA A 258 -11.88 -2.66 26.72
C ALA A 258 -11.12 -1.43 27.24
N GLY A 259 -10.59 -0.57 26.35
CA GLY A 259 -9.90 0.68 26.74
C GLY A 259 -8.53 0.50 27.41
N ASN A 260 -7.88 -0.66 27.21
CA ASN A 260 -6.66 -1.07 27.92
C ASN A 260 -5.35 -0.79 27.17
N VAL A 261 -5.41 -0.25 25.95
CA VAL A 261 -4.22 0.07 25.15
C VAL A 261 -4.09 1.58 25.01
N GLN A 262 -2.95 2.11 25.45
CA GLN A 262 -2.64 3.52 25.28
C GLN A 262 -1.95 3.75 23.94
N SER A 263 -2.51 4.65 23.12
CA SER A 263 -1.93 5.01 21.82
C SER A 263 -0.56 5.68 21.97
N LEU A 264 0.34 5.39 21.01
CA LEU A 264 1.62 6.09 20.90
C LEU A 264 1.47 7.59 20.62
N PHE A 265 0.32 8.01 20.08
CA PHE A 265 0.02 9.41 19.80
C PHE A 265 -0.48 10.17 21.04
N ASP A 266 -0.93 9.45 22.08
CA ASP A 266 -1.28 10.03 23.40
C ASP A 266 -0.05 10.12 24.33
N LEU A 267 0.88 9.21 24.14
CA LEU A 267 2.21 9.29 24.72
C LEU A 267 2.97 10.34 23.92
N ALA A 268 3.45 11.41 24.52
CA ALA A 268 4.36 12.33 23.84
C ALA A 268 5.80 11.74 23.85
N PRO A 269 6.08 10.67 23.09
CA PRO A 269 7.41 10.08 23.10
C PRO A 269 8.38 11.10 22.52
N ALA A 270 9.49 11.32 23.21
CA ALA A 270 10.63 12.04 22.68
C ALA A 270 11.33 11.19 21.60
N LEU A 271 10.58 10.82 20.54
CA LEU A 271 11.16 10.10 19.42
C LEU A 271 12.07 11.05 18.65
N PRO A 272 13.32 10.66 18.37
CA PRO A 272 14.20 11.47 17.56
C PRO A 272 13.58 11.61 16.16
N ILE A 273 13.43 12.84 15.72
CA ILE A 273 13.04 13.16 14.35
C ILE A 273 14.23 13.85 13.66
N PRO A 274 14.37 13.74 12.33
CA PRO A 274 15.40 14.43 11.59
C PRO A 274 15.37 15.95 11.84
N ALA A 275 16.53 16.58 11.80
CA ALA A 275 16.61 18.03 11.79
C ALA A 275 15.88 18.58 10.55
N LYS A 276 15.33 19.79 10.67
CA LYS A 276 14.77 20.49 9.51
C LYS A 276 15.89 20.73 8.48
N GLY A 277 15.59 20.46 7.21
CA GLY A 277 16.53 20.65 6.10
C GLY A 277 17.37 19.41 5.74
N VAL A 278 17.15 18.27 6.40
CA VAL A 278 17.66 16.99 5.87
C VAL A 278 17.00 16.73 4.52
N SER A 279 17.81 16.43 3.50
CA SER A 279 17.36 16.24 2.12
C SER A 279 18.15 15.11 1.44
N PHE A 280 17.45 14.32 0.65
CA PHE A 280 18.00 13.22 -0.15
C PHE A 280 17.71 13.35 -1.65
N ILE A 281 16.75 14.19 -2.05
CA ILE A 281 16.20 14.24 -3.41
C ILE A 281 17.25 14.48 -4.52
N ASN A 282 18.36 15.12 -4.19
CA ASN A 282 19.46 15.41 -5.12
C ASN A 282 20.75 14.64 -4.79
N ASP A 283 20.70 13.71 -3.84
CA ASP A 283 21.86 12.95 -3.39
C ASP A 283 21.54 11.46 -3.25
N PRO A 284 21.44 10.73 -4.39
CA PRO A 284 21.15 9.30 -4.38
C PRO A 284 22.19 8.49 -3.61
N GLY A 285 23.45 8.91 -3.63
CA GLY A 285 24.53 8.23 -2.91
C GLY A 285 24.33 8.29 -1.40
N ASN A 286 24.00 9.45 -0.86
CA ASN A 286 23.72 9.63 0.55
C ASN A 286 22.45 8.89 0.98
N PHE A 287 21.39 8.91 0.15
CA PHE A 287 20.19 8.09 0.41
C PHE A 287 20.57 6.62 0.52
N GLN A 288 21.27 6.07 -0.48
CA GLN A 288 21.62 4.65 -0.53
C GLN A 288 22.45 4.22 0.67
N ILE A 289 23.51 4.97 1.01
CA ILE A 289 24.37 4.58 2.13
C ILE A 289 23.65 4.72 3.48
N THR A 290 22.84 5.78 3.65
CA THR A 290 22.09 5.99 4.89
C THR A 290 21.03 4.91 5.07
N PHE A 291 20.29 4.57 4.02
CA PHE A 291 19.32 3.49 4.03
C PHE A 291 19.97 2.12 4.26
N ALA A 292 21.06 1.80 3.54
CA ALA A 292 21.74 0.52 3.67
C ALA A 292 22.36 0.30 5.08
N ARG A 293 22.67 1.37 5.81
CA ARG A 293 23.22 1.29 7.18
C ARG A 293 22.14 1.29 8.27
N ASP A 294 20.91 1.63 7.92
CA ASP A 294 19.81 1.67 8.89
C ASP A 294 19.62 0.32 9.54
N GLN A 295 19.52 0.29 10.88
CA GLN A 295 19.41 -0.94 11.69
C GLN A 295 20.45 -2.02 11.31
N GLY A 296 21.67 -1.61 10.95
CA GLY A 296 22.74 -2.53 10.55
C GLY A 296 22.44 -3.29 9.25
N GLY A 297 21.62 -2.74 8.36
CA GLY A 297 21.21 -3.35 7.08
C GLY A 297 19.88 -4.09 7.12
N ALA A 298 19.24 -4.19 8.28
CA ALA A 298 17.98 -4.90 8.42
C ALA A 298 16.85 -4.26 7.61
N SER A 299 16.79 -2.93 7.55
CA SER A 299 15.76 -2.21 6.79
C SER A 299 15.84 -2.47 5.28
N GLN A 300 17.06 -2.49 4.72
CA GLN A 300 17.26 -2.84 3.31
C GLN A 300 16.88 -4.30 3.04
N ARG A 301 17.24 -5.23 3.93
CA ARG A 301 16.81 -6.63 3.85
C ARG A 301 15.29 -6.75 3.85
N LYS A 302 14.60 -6.06 4.77
CA LYS A 302 13.12 -6.06 4.86
C LYS A 302 12.47 -5.59 3.56
N LEU A 303 12.99 -4.53 2.94
CA LEU A 303 12.51 -4.03 1.65
C LEU A 303 12.71 -5.06 0.54
N THR A 304 13.93 -5.60 0.41
CA THR A 304 14.26 -6.59 -0.63
C THR A 304 13.39 -7.83 -0.51
N GLU A 305 13.20 -8.33 0.71
CA GLU A 305 12.35 -9.49 1.00
C GLU A 305 10.88 -9.22 0.64
N ALA A 306 10.36 -8.04 0.99
CA ALA A 306 9.00 -7.66 0.64
C ALA A 306 8.79 -7.58 -0.89
N VAL A 307 9.75 -7.02 -1.62
CA VAL A 307 9.69 -6.96 -3.09
C VAL A 307 9.73 -8.39 -3.68
N ASN A 308 10.60 -9.27 -3.17
CA ASN A 308 10.67 -10.66 -3.62
C ASN A 308 9.36 -11.42 -3.40
N ILE A 309 8.75 -11.29 -2.22
CA ILE A 309 7.44 -11.90 -1.93
C ILE A 309 6.36 -11.40 -2.91
N PHE A 310 6.36 -10.11 -3.23
CA PHE A 310 5.43 -9.59 -4.22
C PHE A 310 5.74 -10.07 -5.64
N CYS A 311 7.01 -10.26 -6.01
CA CYS A 311 7.39 -10.88 -7.29
C CYS A 311 6.87 -12.32 -7.38
N ASP A 312 7.04 -13.13 -6.32
CA ASP A 312 6.48 -14.49 -6.26
C ASP A 312 4.95 -14.50 -6.41
N CYS A 313 4.26 -13.49 -5.86
CA CYS A 313 2.82 -13.34 -6.04
C CYS A 313 2.47 -12.91 -7.47
N GLN A 314 3.26 -12.04 -8.10
CA GLN A 314 3.10 -11.64 -9.50
C GLN A 314 3.24 -12.85 -10.43
N ASP A 315 4.25 -13.69 -10.22
CA ASP A 315 4.45 -14.93 -11.00
C ASP A 315 3.25 -15.87 -10.88
N LYS A 316 2.70 -16.03 -9.66
CA LYS A 316 1.49 -16.84 -9.45
C LYS A 316 0.27 -16.25 -10.14
N LEU A 317 0.13 -14.92 -10.17
CA LEU A 317 -0.95 -14.24 -10.90
C LEU A 317 -0.83 -14.45 -12.41
N GLU A 318 0.38 -14.29 -12.98
CA GLU A 318 0.61 -14.53 -14.42
C GLU A 318 0.38 -16.00 -14.79
N LEU A 319 0.82 -16.94 -13.94
CA LEU A 319 0.53 -18.36 -14.13
C LEU A 319 -0.99 -18.64 -14.09
N LEU A 320 -1.72 -18.00 -13.17
CA LEU A 320 -3.18 -18.11 -13.08
C LEU A 320 -3.83 -17.64 -14.40
N MET A 321 -3.41 -16.49 -14.94
CA MET A 321 -3.89 -15.99 -16.23
C MET A 321 -3.56 -16.93 -17.38
N LYS A 322 -2.35 -17.47 -17.42
CA LYS A 322 -1.89 -18.41 -18.45
C LYS A 322 -2.67 -19.72 -18.44
N THR A 323 -3.03 -20.23 -17.26
CA THR A 323 -3.77 -21.49 -17.13
C THR A 323 -5.27 -21.35 -17.37
N ALA A 324 -5.81 -20.13 -17.27
CA ALA A 324 -7.20 -19.81 -17.57
C ALA A 324 -7.43 -19.37 -19.03
N ALA A 325 -6.37 -19.14 -19.82
CA ALA A 325 -6.42 -18.67 -21.21
C ALA A 325 -6.76 -19.80 -22.18
#